data_02b874347be40075f86e1b6801b2aee1
#
_entry.id   02b874347be40075f86e1b6801b2aee1
#
_cell.length_a   1.000
_cell.length_b   1.000
_cell.length_c   1.000
_cell.angle_alpha   90.00
_cell.angle_beta   90.00
_cell.angle_gamma   90.00
#
_symmetry.space_group_name_H-M   'P 1'
#
loop_
_entity.id
_entity.type
_entity.pdbx_description
1 polymer ?
#
loop_
_entity_poly.entity_id
_entity_poly.type
_entity_poly.pdbx_seq_one_letter_code
_entity_poly.pdbx_strand_id
1 'polypeptide(L)'
;MRISWIVLLLLGSTLAFSQQREYSVKEITDNLQKRYDSLQDATAHFTQHVKFGFSKIEQNFSGTFRMKRPNKYRVETEYQTLVTDGTTVWSYSPVNKQVLIDRYKETPGSSTPEQFLLNLPSNYYASLVQQEKKTEAAWVVLKLVPKDDQSFIKSMKVWVEEGSWIVRRVEMLDVNDTEKTYNVQDIRINTGLKDGTFAFTAPAGTEVVDLR
;
A
#
# COMPACT_ATOMS: atom_id res chain seq x y z
N MET A 1 -13.59 -5.34 -78.82
CA MET A 1 -13.28 -6.28 -77.71
C MET A 1 -12.51 -5.48 -76.67
N ARG A 2 -13.18 -5.03 -75.57
CA ARG A 2 -12.56 -4.24 -74.49
C ARG A 2 -12.42 -5.15 -73.28
N ILE A 3 -11.17 -5.43 -72.91
CA ILE A 3 -10.84 -6.24 -71.74
C ILE A 3 -10.70 -5.27 -70.58
N SER A 4 -11.66 -5.33 -69.63
CA SER A 4 -11.59 -4.60 -68.37
C SER A 4 -10.72 -5.36 -67.36
N TRP A 5 -9.68 -4.75 -66.89
CA TRP A 5 -8.86 -5.27 -65.80
C TRP A 5 -9.48 -4.82 -64.46
N ILE A 6 -10.00 -5.78 -63.71
CA ILE A 6 -10.45 -5.56 -62.33
C ILE A 6 -9.23 -5.74 -61.43
N VAL A 7 -8.75 -4.63 -60.83
CA VAL A 7 -7.70 -4.64 -59.83
C VAL A 7 -8.38 -4.91 -58.48
N LEU A 8 -8.18 -6.10 -57.93
CA LEU A 8 -8.66 -6.48 -56.61
C LEU A 8 -7.71 -5.93 -55.57
N LEU A 9 -8.08 -4.84 -54.87
CA LEU A 9 -7.35 -4.27 -53.71
C LEU A 9 -7.63 -5.13 -52.47
N LEU A 10 -6.70 -6.02 -52.15
CA LEU A 10 -6.66 -6.74 -50.88
C LEU A 10 -6.25 -5.77 -49.76
N LEU A 11 -7.22 -5.22 -49.03
CA LEU A 11 -7.01 -4.54 -47.76
C LEU A 11 -6.57 -5.57 -46.72
N GLY A 12 -5.26 -5.72 -46.57
CA GLY A 12 -4.67 -6.46 -45.45
C GLY A 12 -4.87 -5.68 -44.14
N SER A 13 -5.89 -6.03 -43.36
CA SER A 13 -6.05 -5.57 -41.99
C SER A 13 -4.95 -6.21 -41.15
N THR A 14 -3.89 -5.44 -40.89
CA THR A 14 -2.88 -5.80 -39.88
C THR A 14 -3.53 -5.71 -38.51
N LEU A 15 -3.89 -6.85 -37.94
CA LEU A 15 -4.23 -6.98 -36.54
C LEU A 15 -2.95 -6.63 -35.75
N ALA A 16 -2.88 -5.41 -35.23
CA ALA A 16 -1.85 -5.01 -34.27
C ALA A 16 -2.10 -5.82 -32.98
N PHE A 17 -1.44 -6.96 -32.86
CA PHE A 17 -1.32 -7.62 -31.56
C PHE A 17 -0.55 -6.68 -30.64
N SER A 18 -1.24 -6.06 -29.70
CA SER A 18 -0.60 -5.33 -28.59
C SER A 18 0.22 -6.37 -27.80
N GLN A 19 1.51 -6.43 -28.08
CA GLN A 19 2.42 -7.29 -27.36
C GLN A 19 2.43 -6.82 -25.90
N GLN A 20 1.93 -7.64 -24.98
CA GLN A 20 1.94 -7.36 -23.56
C GLN A 20 3.41 -7.29 -23.12
N ARG A 21 3.82 -6.16 -22.55
CA ARG A 21 5.16 -6.02 -22.02
C ARG A 21 5.27 -6.88 -20.76
N GLU A 22 6.18 -7.82 -20.76
CA GLU A 22 6.53 -8.59 -19.57
C GLU A 22 7.60 -7.82 -18.78
N TYR A 23 7.34 -7.63 -17.49
CA TYR A 23 8.28 -6.99 -16.58
C TYR A 23 9.03 -8.05 -15.77
N SER A 24 10.33 -7.89 -15.63
CA SER A 24 11.11 -8.63 -14.66
C SER A 24 10.79 -8.15 -13.23
N VAL A 25 11.02 -9.02 -12.24
CA VAL A 25 10.86 -8.64 -10.81
C VAL A 25 11.70 -7.41 -10.48
N LYS A 26 12.92 -7.33 -11.02
CA LYS A 26 13.81 -6.20 -10.81
C LYS A 26 13.23 -4.90 -11.36
N GLU A 27 12.70 -4.88 -12.58
CA GLU A 27 12.07 -3.69 -13.17
C GLU A 27 10.88 -3.23 -12.34
N ILE A 28 10.05 -4.17 -11.85
CA ILE A 28 8.89 -3.86 -11.01
C ILE A 28 9.35 -3.21 -9.70
N THR A 29 10.31 -3.84 -9.02
CA THR A 29 10.80 -3.33 -7.74
C THR A 29 11.53 -2.00 -7.88
N ASP A 30 12.30 -1.80 -8.94
CA ASP A 30 12.96 -0.52 -9.24
C ASP A 30 11.93 0.60 -9.51
N ASN A 31 10.86 0.31 -10.24
CA ASN A 31 9.81 1.27 -10.52
C ASN A 31 9.00 1.61 -9.25
N LEU A 32 8.69 0.61 -8.43
CA LEU A 32 8.08 0.83 -7.11
C LEU A 32 8.98 1.75 -6.27
N GLN A 33 10.26 1.45 -6.15
CA GLN A 33 11.19 2.25 -5.36
C GLN A 33 11.24 3.69 -5.87
N LYS A 34 11.41 3.90 -7.19
CA LYS A 34 11.41 5.23 -7.79
C LYS A 34 10.11 5.99 -7.50
N ARG A 35 8.96 5.28 -7.55
CA ARG A 35 7.66 5.90 -7.25
C ARG A 35 7.61 6.37 -5.81
N TYR A 36 8.00 5.52 -4.85
CA TYR A 36 7.99 5.88 -3.43
C TYR A 36 9.03 6.94 -3.09
N ASP A 37 10.19 6.94 -3.73
CA ASP A 37 11.20 7.99 -3.53
C ASP A 37 10.71 9.36 -4.01
N SER A 38 9.82 9.40 -4.99
CA SER A 38 9.21 10.62 -5.51
C SER A 38 8.10 11.21 -4.62
N LEU A 39 7.61 10.43 -3.63
CA LEU A 39 6.53 10.89 -2.74
C LEU A 39 7.08 11.86 -1.69
N GLN A 40 6.48 13.04 -1.61
CA GLN A 40 6.67 14.00 -0.53
C GLN A 40 5.56 13.85 0.51
N ASP A 41 4.33 13.71 0.04
CA ASP A 41 3.15 13.42 0.85
C ASP A 41 2.15 12.56 0.08
N ALA A 42 1.29 11.88 0.83
CA ALA A 42 0.17 11.11 0.26
C ALA A 42 -1.03 11.08 1.20
N THR A 43 -2.21 10.96 0.61
CA THR A 43 -3.47 10.67 1.30
C THR A 43 -4.15 9.52 0.59
N ALA A 44 -4.77 8.62 1.35
CA ALA A 44 -5.55 7.52 0.80
C ALA A 44 -6.69 7.13 1.74
N HIS A 45 -7.73 6.52 1.19
CA HIS A 45 -8.67 5.71 1.94
C HIS A 45 -8.28 4.25 1.86
N PHE A 46 -8.52 3.50 2.93
CA PHE A 46 -8.28 2.06 2.91
C PHE A 46 -9.42 1.30 3.57
N THR A 47 -9.62 0.08 3.13
CA THR A 47 -10.37 -0.94 3.84
C THR A 47 -9.42 -2.06 4.23
N GLN A 48 -9.61 -2.61 5.42
CA GLN A 48 -8.86 -3.72 5.95
C GLN A 48 -9.82 -4.84 6.34
N HIS A 49 -9.59 -6.03 5.81
CA HIS A 49 -10.24 -7.26 6.26
C HIS A 49 -9.22 -8.09 7.03
N VAL A 50 -9.58 -8.50 8.25
CA VAL A 50 -8.75 -9.33 9.13
C VAL A 50 -9.46 -10.63 9.41
N LYS A 51 -8.79 -11.75 9.14
CA LYS A 51 -9.24 -13.09 9.50
C LYS A 51 -8.24 -13.70 10.46
N PHE A 52 -8.66 -13.88 11.71
CA PHE A 52 -7.82 -14.40 12.76
C PHE A 52 -7.65 -15.92 12.63
N GLY A 53 -6.39 -16.40 12.54
CA GLY A 53 -6.08 -17.79 12.24
C GLY A 53 -6.67 -18.79 13.22
N PHE A 54 -6.61 -18.50 14.53
CA PHE A 54 -7.05 -19.43 15.57
C PHE A 54 -8.56 -19.38 15.85
N SER A 55 -9.19 -18.22 15.72
CA SER A 55 -10.59 -18.03 16.14
C SER A 55 -11.59 -18.09 14.99
N LYS A 56 -11.12 -18.04 13.75
CA LYS A 56 -11.94 -17.85 12.54
C LYS A 56 -12.86 -16.61 12.58
N ILE A 57 -12.60 -15.70 13.52
CA ILE A 57 -13.30 -14.41 13.57
C ILE A 57 -12.79 -13.54 12.43
N GLU A 58 -13.70 -12.87 11.77
CA GLU A 58 -13.40 -11.92 10.73
C GLU A 58 -13.85 -10.52 11.15
N GLN A 59 -13.03 -9.52 10.86
CA GLN A 59 -13.31 -8.12 11.16
C GLN A 59 -13.00 -7.25 9.95
N ASN A 60 -13.81 -6.24 9.74
CA ASN A 60 -13.61 -5.24 8.71
C ASN A 60 -13.39 -3.87 9.34
N PHE A 61 -12.40 -3.16 8.84
CA PHE A 61 -12.07 -1.81 9.23
C PHE A 61 -12.00 -0.94 7.98
N SER A 62 -12.27 0.32 8.13
CA SER A 62 -12.00 1.33 7.11
C SER A 62 -11.39 2.56 7.75
N GLY A 63 -10.64 3.31 6.97
CA GLY A 63 -9.99 4.49 7.51
C GLY A 63 -9.33 5.34 6.45
N THR A 64 -8.67 6.38 6.94
CA THR A 64 -7.84 7.27 6.14
C THR A 64 -6.40 7.15 6.56
N PHE A 65 -5.52 7.20 5.57
CA PHE A 65 -4.08 7.27 5.77
C PHE A 65 -3.56 8.57 5.17
N ARG A 66 -2.72 9.28 5.90
CA ARG A 66 -1.98 10.44 5.43
C ARG A 66 -0.53 10.29 5.83
N MET A 67 0.37 10.60 4.94
CA MET A 67 1.79 10.63 5.22
C MET A 67 2.45 11.89 4.65
N LYS A 68 3.55 12.30 5.27
CA LYS A 68 4.46 13.33 4.75
C LYS A 68 5.89 13.02 5.21
N ARG A 69 6.83 13.10 4.31
CA ARG A 69 8.25 12.93 4.65
C ARG A 69 8.80 14.14 5.44
N PRO A 70 9.77 13.90 6.32
CA PRO A 70 10.17 12.59 6.85
C PRO A 70 9.25 12.16 8.00
N ASN A 71 8.99 10.83 8.10
CA ASN A 71 8.44 10.12 9.27
C ASN A 71 7.14 10.67 9.88
N LYS A 72 6.35 11.44 9.12
CA LYS A 72 5.04 11.94 9.56
C LYS A 72 3.94 11.11 8.94
N TYR A 73 3.07 10.55 9.79
CA TYR A 73 1.86 9.87 9.32
C TYR A 73 0.69 10.06 10.27
N ARG A 74 -0.50 9.86 9.73
CA ARG A 74 -1.77 9.85 10.45
C ARG A 74 -2.65 8.77 9.88
N VAL A 75 -3.08 7.83 10.72
CA VAL A 75 -4.02 6.76 10.41
C VAL A 75 -5.24 6.97 11.28
N GLU A 76 -6.40 7.05 10.69
CA GLU A 76 -7.66 7.23 11.38
C GLU A 76 -8.63 6.14 10.98
N THR A 77 -9.13 5.40 11.96
CA THR A 77 -10.21 4.45 11.84
C THR A 77 -11.31 4.79 12.85
N GLU A 78 -12.40 4.07 12.85
CA GLU A 78 -13.44 4.23 13.88
C GLU A 78 -12.93 3.92 15.30
N TYR A 79 -11.94 3.00 15.42
CA TYR A 79 -11.48 2.48 16.71
C TYR A 79 -10.17 3.09 17.20
N GLN A 80 -9.41 3.68 16.32
CA GLN A 80 -8.07 4.19 16.64
C GLN A 80 -7.67 5.36 15.76
N THR A 81 -6.98 6.32 16.37
CA THR A 81 -6.21 7.34 15.66
C THR A 81 -4.74 7.20 16.04
N LEU A 82 -3.89 6.95 15.06
CA LEU A 82 -2.43 6.91 15.22
C LEU A 82 -1.82 8.08 14.48
N VAL A 83 -1.05 8.91 15.18
CA VAL A 83 -0.41 10.09 14.59
C VAL A 83 1.06 10.14 14.99
N THR A 84 1.92 10.55 14.07
CA THR A 84 3.29 10.96 14.41
C THR A 84 3.70 12.20 13.63
N ASP A 85 4.42 13.09 14.32
CA ASP A 85 5.07 14.25 13.73
C ASP A 85 6.52 13.98 13.32
N GLY A 86 6.98 12.72 13.45
CA GLY A 86 8.35 12.28 13.22
C GLY A 86 9.20 12.23 14.49
N THR A 87 8.70 12.71 15.61
CA THR A 87 9.40 12.72 16.92
C THR A 87 8.57 12.03 17.99
N THR A 88 7.28 12.31 18.02
CA THR A 88 6.31 11.78 18.98
C THR A 88 5.27 10.94 18.24
N VAL A 89 4.83 9.88 18.89
CA VAL A 89 3.69 9.04 18.43
C VAL A 89 2.54 9.21 19.43
N TRP A 90 1.35 9.48 18.93
CA TRP A 90 0.10 9.49 19.68
C TRP A 90 -0.77 8.35 19.18
N SER A 91 -1.14 7.44 20.09
CA SER A 91 -2.08 6.35 19.82
C SER A 91 -3.34 6.59 20.65
N TYR A 92 -4.39 7.06 20.03
CA TYR A 92 -5.66 7.40 20.68
C TYR A 92 -6.72 6.33 20.40
N SER A 93 -7.33 5.83 21.46
CA SER A 93 -8.49 4.95 21.42
C SER A 93 -9.74 5.72 21.84
N PRO A 94 -10.68 6.04 20.93
CA PRO A 94 -11.95 6.70 21.27
C PRO A 94 -12.80 5.86 22.22
N VAL A 95 -12.76 4.52 22.07
CA VAL A 95 -13.53 3.57 22.89
C VAL A 95 -13.07 3.61 24.35
N ASN A 96 -11.77 3.61 24.57
CA ASN A 96 -11.17 3.65 25.91
C ASN A 96 -11.01 5.08 26.45
N LYS A 97 -11.25 6.09 25.61
CA LYS A 97 -10.95 7.50 25.92
C LYS A 97 -9.55 7.69 26.48
N GLN A 98 -8.58 7.03 25.86
CA GLN A 98 -7.18 7.03 26.29
C GLN A 98 -6.25 7.37 25.13
N VAL A 99 -5.23 8.15 25.40
CA VAL A 99 -4.11 8.38 24.48
C VAL A 99 -2.80 7.92 25.13
N LEU A 100 -2.06 7.10 24.39
CA LEU A 100 -0.68 6.76 24.70
C LEU A 100 0.23 7.69 23.91
N ILE A 101 1.21 8.28 24.58
CA ILE A 101 2.22 9.14 23.96
C ILE A 101 3.58 8.46 24.12
N ASP A 102 4.29 8.27 23.02
CA ASP A 102 5.63 7.67 23.04
C ASP A 102 6.56 8.41 22.07
N ARG A 103 7.85 8.15 22.15
CA ARG A 103 8.84 8.62 21.19
C ARG A 103 8.72 7.84 19.90
N TYR A 104 8.81 8.53 18.77
CA TYR A 104 8.92 7.85 17.48
C TYR A 104 10.22 7.04 17.43
N LYS A 105 10.11 5.77 17.12
CA LYS A 105 11.25 4.87 16.89
C LYS A 105 11.00 4.15 15.55
N GLU A 106 11.98 4.19 14.69
CA GLU A 106 12.00 3.29 13.53
C GLU A 106 12.25 1.88 14.04
N THR A 107 11.18 1.09 14.16
CA THR A 107 11.32 -0.31 14.55
C THR A 107 11.29 -1.17 13.29
N PRO A 108 12.39 -1.85 12.94
CA PRO A 108 12.38 -2.81 11.85
C PRO A 108 11.28 -3.85 12.07
N GLY A 109 10.48 -4.11 11.04
CA GLY A 109 9.39 -5.11 11.13
C GLY A 109 8.10 -4.62 11.78
N SER A 110 7.97 -3.33 12.16
CA SER A 110 6.69 -2.81 12.63
C SER A 110 5.67 -2.80 11.48
N SER A 111 4.42 -3.20 11.80
CA SER A 111 3.34 -3.32 10.82
C SER A 111 2.68 -1.96 10.50
N THR A 112 3.44 -0.88 10.41
CA THR A 112 2.86 0.41 10.02
C THR A 112 2.60 0.44 8.52
N PRO A 113 1.50 1.06 8.06
CA PRO A 113 1.22 1.21 6.63
C PRO A 113 2.39 1.81 5.84
N GLU A 114 3.18 2.68 6.47
CA GLU A 114 4.36 3.30 5.88
C GLU A 114 5.45 2.28 5.53
N GLN A 115 5.72 1.32 6.40
CA GLN A 115 6.74 0.30 6.15
C GLN A 115 6.36 -0.67 5.03
N PHE A 116 5.07 -0.94 4.86
CA PHE A 116 4.59 -1.77 3.75
C PHE A 116 4.72 -1.06 2.40
N LEU A 117 4.64 0.26 2.39
CA LEU A 117 4.59 1.04 1.16
C LEU A 117 5.96 1.60 0.75
N LEU A 118 6.87 1.85 1.69
CA LEU A 118 8.08 2.63 1.44
C LEU A 118 9.37 1.81 1.29
N ASN A 119 9.44 0.58 1.81
CA ASN A 119 10.69 -0.19 1.86
C ASN A 119 10.56 -1.64 1.36
N LEU A 120 9.58 -1.92 0.51
CA LEU A 120 9.30 -3.28 0.04
C LEU A 120 10.52 -4.01 -0.55
N PRO A 121 11.32 -3.40 -1.46
CA PRO A 121 12.37 -4.15 -2.15
C PRO A 121 13.57 -4.51 -1.27
N SER A 122 13.90 -3.69 -0.27
CA SER A 122 15.10 -3.88 0.54
C SER A 122 14.96 -4.97 1.58
N ASN A 123 13.76 -5.16 2.14
CA ASN A 123 13.52 -6.04 3.28
C ASN A 123 12.90 -7.39 2.90
N TYR A 124 12.59 -7.60 1.63
CA TYR A 124 11.88 -8.79 1.17
C TYR A 124 12.55 -9.44 -0.04
N TYR A 125 12.44 -10.77 -0.12
CA TYR A 125 12.62 -11.51 -1.36
C TYR A 125 11.33 -11.35 -2.17
N ALA A 126 11.44 -10.84 -3.39
CA ALA A 126 10.31 -10.64 -4.27
C ALA A 126 10.28 -11.70 -5.38
N SER A 127 9.11 -12.23 -5.68
CA SER A 127 8.85 -13.08 -6.84
C SER A 127 7.58 -12.63 -7.57
N LEU A 128 7.59 -12.73 -8.89
CA LEU A 128 6.43 -12.43 -9.71
C LEU A 128 5.44 -13.59 -9.62
N VAL A 129 4.19 -13.28 -9.24
CA VAL A 129 3.10 -14.26 -9.21
C VAL A 129 2.30 -14.20 -10.49
N GLN A 130 1.99 -12.98 -10.96
CA GLN A 130 1.07 -12.79 -12.06
C GLN A 130 1.22 -11.39 -12.67
N GLN A 131 1.00 -11.31 -13.98
CA GLN A 131 0.75 -10.06 -14.70
C GLN A 131 -0.63 -10.17 -15.35
N GLU A 132 -1.56 -9.33 -14.94
CA GLU A 132 -2.92 -9.30 -15.44
C GLU A 132 -3.20 -8.00 -16.16
N LYS A 133 -3.77 -8.09 -17.35
CA LYS A 133 -4.37 -6.95 -18.03
C LYS A 133 -5.88 -7.11 -17.99
N LYS A 134 -6.54 -6.29 -17.17
CA LYS A 134 -8.01 -6.15 -17.20
C LYS A 134 -8.35 -4.93 -18.05
N THR A 135 -9.60 -4.85 -18.47
CA THR A 135 -10.10 -3.82 -19.41
C THR A 135 -9.84 -2.39 -18.94
N GLU A 136 -9.72 -2.18 -17.63
CA GLU A 136 -9.58 -0.84 -17.01
C GLU A 136 -8.21 -0.58 -16.38
N ALA A 137 -7.42 -1.63 -16.07
CA ALA A 137 -6.09 -1.48 -15.48
C ALA A 137 -5.23 -2.73 -15.69
N ALA A 138 -3.94 -2.54 -15.89
CA ALA A 138 -2.97 -3.61 -15.89
C ALA A 138 -2.34 -3.73 -14.50
N TRP A 139 -2.21 -4.95 -14.01
CA TRP A 139 -1.75 -5.27 -12.67
C TRP A 139 -0.54 -6.18 -12.68
N VAL A 140 0.37 -5.89 -11.79
CA VAL A 140 1.51 -6.78 -11.47
C VAL A 140 1.34 -7.26 -10.04
N VAL A 141 1.39 -8.57 -9.83
CA VAL A 141 1.26 -9.18 -8.51
C VAL A 141 2.59 -9.77 -8.08
N LEU A 142 3.14 -9.26 -7.00
CA LEU A 142 4.34 -9.79 -6.38
C LEU A 142 4.01 -10.57 -5.10
N LYS A 143 4.72 -11.68 -4.89
CA LYS A 143 4.85 -12.31 -3.59
C LYS A 143 6.14 -11.82 -2.94
N LEU A 144 6.03 -11.42 -1.68
CA LEU A 144 7.12 -10.92 -0.86
C LEU A 144 7.29 -11.81 0.35
N VAL A 145 8.52 -12.24 0.62
CA VAL A 145 8.89 -13.03 1.80
C VAL A 145 9.96 -12.23 2.55
N PRO A 146 9.81 -11.97 3.85
CA PRO A 146 10.81 -11.25 4.62
C PRO A 146 12.19 -11.89 4.52
N LYS A 147 13.22 -11.06 4.51
CA LYS A 147 14.62 -11.50 4.63
C LYS A 147 15.04 -11.74 6.08
N ASP A 148 14.33 -11.13 7.00
CA ASP A 148 14.52 -11.27 8.44
C ASP A 148 13.71 -12.46 8.96
N ASP A 149 14.37 -13.49 9.47
CA ASP A 149 13.75 -14.69 10.02
C ASP A 149 12.95 -14.42 11.33
N GLN A 150 13.19 -13.28 11.98
CA GLN A 150 12.46 -12.83 13.15
C GLN A 150 11.22 -11.97 12.80
N SER A 151 10.94 -11.81 11.51
CA SER A 151 9.80 -11.03 11.06
C SER A 151 8.48 -11.62 11.57
N PHE A 152 7.61 -10.75 12.10
CA PHE A 152 6.24 -11.12 12.43
C PHE A 152 5.39 -11.49 11.19
N ILE A 153 5.85 -11.10 10.01
CA ILE A 153 5.18 -11.39 8.74
C ILE A 153 5.79 -12.66 8.14
N LYS A 154 4.98 -13.63 7.78
CA LYS A 154 5.39 -14.81 7.00
C LYS A 154 5.53 -14.51 5.52
N SER A 155 4.52 -13.85 4.96
CA SER A 155 4.52 -13.49 3.53
C SER A 155 3.49 -12.41 3.24
N MET A 156 3.69 -11.73 2.11
CA MET A 156 2.71 -10.81 1.54
C MET A 156 2.52 -11.06 0.06
N LYS A 157 1.33 -10.71 -0.46
CA LYS A 157 1.10 -10.46 -1.89
C LYS A 157 0.73 -9.00 -2.07
N VAL A 158 1.30 -8.36 -3.06
CA VAL A 158 1.04 -6.95 -3.36
C VAL A 158 0.61 -6.81 -4.81
N TRP A 159 -0.49 -6.10 -5.02
CA TRP A 159 -1.02 -5.73 -6.33
C TRP A 159 -0.59 -4.32 -6.64
N VAL A 160 0.20 -4.19 -7.68
CA VAL A 160 0.77 -2.94 -8.17
C VAL A 160 0.07 -2.56 -9.45
N GLU A 161 -0.41 -1.35 -9.54
CA GLU A 161 -0.99 -0.78 -10.76
C GLU A 161 0.13 -0.42 -11.74
N GLU A 162 0.12 -1.02 -12.93
CA GLU A 162 1.10 -0.75 -13.96
C GLU A 162 1.01 0.73 -14.41
N GLY A 163 2.15 1.32 -14.69
CA GLY A 163 2.25 2.72 -15.11
C GLY A 163 2.29 3.71 -13.95
N SER A 164 1.37 3.63 -13.00
CA SER A 164 1.42 4.46 -11.79
C SER A 164 2.43 3.95 -10.76
N TRP A 165 2.70 2.66 -10.77
CA TRP A 165 3.56 1.94 -9.81
C TRP A 165 3.13 2.17 -8.36
N ILE A 166 1.82 2.19 -8.14
CA ILE A 166 1.21 2.36 -6.82
C ILE A 166 0.63 1.02 -6.38
N VAL A 167 0.87 0.65 -5.12
CA VAL A 167 0.23 -0.51 -4.49
C VAL A 167 -1.22 -0.17 -4.19
N ARG A 168 -2.15 -1.01 -4.70
CA ARG A 168 -3.59 -0.87 -4.49
C ARG A 168 -4.17 -1.91 -3.54
N ARG A 169 -3.49 -3.05 -3.41
CA ARG A 169 -3.92 -4.12 -2.51
C ARG A 169 -2.71 -4.82 -1.90
N VAL A 170 -2.83 -5.19 -0.65
CA VAL A 170 -1.85 -6.01 0.09
C VAL A 170 -2.61 -7.13 0.80
N GLU A 171 -2.20 -8.35 0.60
CA GLU A 171 -2.57 -9.49 1.42
C GLU A 171 -1.35 -9.91 2.24
N MET A 172 -1.53 -10.06 3.53
CA MET A 172 -0.48 -10.39 4.47
C MET A 172 -0.89 -11.60 5.28
N LEU A 173 0.04 -12.52 5.47
CA LEU A 173 -0.05 -13.63 6.43
C LEU A 173 0.99 -13.42 7.52
N ASP A 174 0.57 -13.41 8.77
CA ASP A 174 1.48 -13.28 9.92
C ASP A 174 1.82 -14.63 10.56
N VAL A 175 2.72 -14.61 11.56
CA VAL A 175 3.18 -15.83 12.26
C VAL A 175 2.09 -16.54 13.05
N ASN A 176 0.99 -15.86 13.37
CA ASN A 176 -0.18 -16.41 14.06
C ASN A 176 -1.27 -16.88 13.07
N ASP A 177 -0.93 -17.06 11.80
CA ASP A 177 -1.85 -17.42 10.71
C ASP A 177 -3.02 -16.43 10.55
N THR A 178 -2.83 -15.18 11.01
CA THR A 178 -3.78 -14.11 10.76
C THR A 178 -3.58 -13.57 9.34
N GLU A 179 -4.64 -13.59 8.57
CA GLU A 179 -4.70 -13.01 7.23
C GLU A 179 -5.23 -11.58 7.31
N LYS A 180 -4.52 -10.63 6.71
CA LYS A 180 -4.94 -9.23 6.61
C LYS A 180 -4.93 -8.82 5.16
N THR A 181 -6.06 -8.33 4.67
CA THR A 181 -6.20 -7.78 3.32
C THR A 181 -6.47 -6.29 3.41
N TYR A 182 -5.62 -5.50 2.79
CA TYR A 182 -5.79 -4.06 2.63
C TYR A 182 -6.15 -3.74 1.19
N ASN A 183 -7.18 -2.92 0.96
CA ASN A 183 -7.45 -2.30 -0.34
C ASN A 183 -7.31 -0.78 -0.16
N VAL A 184 -6.60 -0.14 -1.08
CA VAL A 184 -6.26 1.29 -1.03
C VAL A 184 -6.93 2.02 -2.18
N GLN A 185 -7.67 3.08 -1.86
CA GLN A 185 -8.49 3.85 -2.80
C GLN A 185 -8.22 5.35 -2.63
N ASP A 186 -8.69 6.15 -3.58
CA ASP A 186 -8.64 7.62 -3.54
C ASP A 186 -7.25 8.18 -3.22
N ILE A 187 -6.21 7.55 -3.78
CA ILE A 187 -4.84 7.94 -3.51
C ILE A 187 -4.56 9.28 -4.18
N ARG A 188 -4.12 10.24 -3.37
CA ARG A 188 -3.63 11.54 -3.81
C ARG A 188 -2.21 11.71 -3.30
N ILE A 189 -1.31 12.13 -4.18
CA ILE A 189 0.11 12.26 -3.88
C ILE A 189 0.60 13.67 -4.16
N ASN A 190 1.59 14.12 -3.38
CA ASN A 190 2.27 15.41 -3.53
C ASN A 190 1.29 16.60 -3.57
N THR A 191 0.32 16.59 -2.64
CA THR A 191 -0.73 17.62 -2.53
C THR A 191 -0.34 18.79 -1.64
N GLY A 192 0.84 18.75 -1.03
CA GLY A 192 1.34 19.80 -0.14
C GLY A 192 0.68 19.79 1.24
N LEU A 193 0.56 18.59 1.85
CA LEU A 193 -0.02 18.46 3.20
C LEU A 193 0.70 19.36 4.20
N LYS A 194 -0.06 20.08 5.00
CA LYS A 194 0.47 20.95 6.05
C LYS A 194 0.94 20.14 7.25
N ASP A 195 1.96 20.60 7.97
CA ASP A 195 2.48 19.92 9.15
C ASP A 195 1.46 19.80 10.28
N GLY A 196 0.54 20.75 10.40
CA GLY A 196 -0.58 20.66 11.33
C GLY A 196 -1.50 19.44 11.16
N THR A 197 -1.48 18.78 9.98
CA THR A 197 -2.17 17.51 9.76
C THR A 197 -1.65 16.40 10.67
N PHE A 198 -0.39 16.50 11.07
CA PHE A 198 0.33 15.50 11.87
C PHE A 198 0.49 15.92 13.33
N ALA A 199 -0.24 16.94 13.78
CA ALA A 199 -0.39 17.28 15.17
C ALA A 199 -1.58 16.54 15.79
N PHE A 200 -1.48 16.20 17.07
CA PHE A 200 -2.56 15.59 17.82
C PHE A 200 -2.83 16.36 19.12
N THR A 201 -4.09 16.60 19.37
CA THR A 201 -4.57 17.17 20.65
C THR A 201 -5.57 16.20 21.25
N ALA A 202 -5.32 15.75 22.46
CA ALA A 202 -6.22 14.84 23.15
C ALA A 202 -7.60 15.50 23.36
N PRO A 203 -8.71 14.83 22.99
CA PRO A 203 -10.05 15.33 23.27
C PRO A 203 -10.29 15.52 24.77
N ALA A 204 -11.22 16.40 25.12
CA ALA A 204 -11.57 16.62 26.53
C ALA A 204 -12.06 15.32 27.19
N GLY A 205 -11.63 15.06 28.41
CA GLY A 205 -11.96 13.83 29.15
C GLY A 205 -11.20 12.60 28.72
N THR A 206 -10.12 12.77 27.94
CA THR A 206 -9.22 11.67 27.56
C THR A 206 -8.17 11.47 28.65
N GLU A 207 -7.94 10.24 29.06
CA GLU A 207 -6.80 9.85 29.89
C GLU A 207 -5.52 9.93 29.04
N VAL A 208 -4.49 10.57 29.58
CA VAL A 208 -3.20 10.74 28.89
C VAL A 208 -2.15 9.91 29.62
N VAL A 209 -1.56 8.93 28.92
CA VAL A 209 -0.44 8.12 29.40
C VAL A 209 0.80 8.48 28.59
N ASP A 210 1.74 9.19 29.21
CA ASP A 210 3.00 9.62 28.58
C ASP A 210 4.11 8.63 28.96
N LEU A 211 4.69 7.97 27.95
CA LEU A 211 5.73 6.96 28.08
C LEU A 211 7.12 7.45 27.62
N ARG A 212 7.26 8.73 27.32
CA ARG A 212 8.49 9.31 26.76
C ARG A 212 9.65 9.41 27.75
#